data_c988f7d0e6072c647b1dd4d0311f38ca
#
_entry.id   c988f7d0e6072c647b1dd4d0311f38ca
#
_cell.length_a   1.000
_cell.length_b   1.000
_cell.length_c   1.000
_cell.angle_alpha   90.00
_cell.angle_beta   90.00
_cell.angle_gamma   90.00
#
_symmetry.space_group_name_H-M   'P 1'
#
loop_
_entity.id
_entity.type
_entity.pdbx_description
1 polymer ?
#
loop_
_entity_poly.entity_id
_entity_poly.type
_entity_poly.pdbx_seq_one_letter_code
_entity_poly.pdbx_strand_id
1 'polypeptide(L)'
;MGETWVPPPVSRLSVVARTSSPARLVIALSVAGVLAIFLLYTSLAGGGTPSVSPGELATKTGEVSLAGRVVGAPTGDAHGAGMRFVVEDIEGANKQRVTVLYKGSVPDLFRTGRDVVVTGTQRPNGLFVTTPGSMITKCPSKYQAAESSN
;
A
#
# COMPACT_ATOMS: atom_id res chain seq x y z
N MET A 1 -11.38 -11.19 -78.84
CA MET A 1 -10.33 -10.31 -78.36
C MET A 1 -10.21 -10.56 -76.86
N GLY A 2 -9.26 -11.40 -76.50
CA GLY A 2 -9.05 -11.81 -75.13
C GLY A 2 -8.03 -10.92 -74.43
N GLU A 3 -8.45 -10.12 -73.50
CA GLU A 3 -7.59 -9.34 -72.64
C GLU A 3 -7.06 -10.27 -71.56
N THR A 4 -5.81 -10.64 -71.65
CA THR A 4 -5.11 -11.43 -70.61
C THR A 4 -4.81 -10.51 -69.43
N TRP A 5 -5.61 -10.65 -68.39
CA TRP A 5 -5.33 -10.01 -67.12
C TRP A 5 -4.03 -10.54 -66.52
N VAL A 6 -3.01 -9.64 -66.38
CA VAL A 6 -1.76 -9.94 -65.68
C VAL A 6 -1.87 -9.40 -64.28
N PRO A 7 -1.78 -10.25 -63.22
CA PRO A 7 -1.80 -9.78 -61.86
C PRO A 7 -0.53 -8.97 -61.56
N PRO A 8 -0.66 -7.89 -60.73
CA PRO A 8 0.50 -7.08 -60.34
C PRO A 8 1.48 -7.90 -59.50
N PRO A 9 2.78 -7.62 -59.62
CA PRO A 9 3.78 -8.33 -58.84
C PRO A 9 3.58 -8.08 -57.38
N VAL A 10 3.37 -9.12 -56.60
CA VAL A 10 3.33 -9.09 -55.14
C VAL A 10 4.70 -8.60 -54.64
N SER A 11 4.72 -7.37 -54.15
CA SER A 11 5.87 -6.81 -53.48
C SER A 11 6.18 -7.67 -52.26
N ARG A 12 7.19 -8.48 -52.35
CA ARG A 12 7.74 -9.21 -51.20
C ARG A 12 8.21 -8.18 -50.22
N LEU A 13 7.46 -8.02 -49.13
CA LEU A 13 7.93 -7.35 -47.95
C LEU A 13 9.20 -8.07 -47.49
N SER A 14 10.34 -7.52 -47.87
CA SER A 14 11.61 -7.93 -47.33
C SER A 14 11.60 -7.62 -45.84
N VAL A 15 11.30 -8.62 -45.05
CA VAL A 15 11.59 -8.58 -43.62
C VAL A 15 13.10 -8.48 -43.51
N VAL A 16 13.60 -7.27 -43.37
CA VAL A 16 14.99 -7.02 -43.03
C VAL A 16 15.22 -7.63 -41.66
N ALA A 17 15.68 -8.87 -41.66
CA ALA A 17 16.27 -9.46 -40.49
C ALA A 17 17.50 -8.61 -40.15
N ARG A 18 17.34 -7.62 -39.27
CA ARG A 18 18.47 -6.93 -38.68
C ARG A 18 19.24 -7.98 -37.90
N THR A 19 20.34 -8.44 -38.48
CA THR A 19 21.37 -9.19 -37.78
C THR A 19 21.90 -8.26 -36.68
N SER A 20 21.30 -8.31 -35.51
CA SER A 20 21.82 -7.64 -34.33
C SER A 20 23.17 -8.30 -34.04
N SER A 21 24.25 -7.52 -34.11
CA SER A 21 25.57 -8.01 -33.74
C SER A 21 25.48 -8.58 -32.31
N PRO A 22 26.10 -9.72 -32.02
CA PRO A 22 26.00 -10.36 -30.70
C PRO A 22 26.36 -9.40 -29.56
N ALA A 23 27.27 -8.46 -29.82
CA ALA A 23 27.63 -7.42 -28.86
C ALA A 23 26.45 -6.51 -28.48
N ARG A 24 25.62 -6.12 -29.43
CA ARG A 24 24.44 -5.27 -29.15
C ARG A 24 23.39 -6.02 -28.34
N LEU A 25 23.24 -7.31 -28.59
CA LEU A 25 22.32 -8.17 -27.89
C LEU A 25 22.77 -8.37 -26.43
N VAL A 26 24.07 -8.58 -26.21
CA VAL A 26 24.64 -8.70 -24.86
C VAL A 26 24.49 -7.39 -24.08
N ILE A 27 24.75 -6.24 -24.70
CA ILE A 27 24.57 -4.93 -24.05
C ILE A 27 23.11 -4.71 -23.71
N ALA A 28 22.17 -5.00 -24.61
CA ALA A 28 20.75 -4.84 -24.37
C ALA A 28 20.25 -5.73 -23.21
N LEU A 29 20.71 -6.99 -23.17
CA LEU A 29 20.35 -7.91 -22.06
C LEU A 29 20.96 -7.48 -20.73
N SER A 30 22.19 -6.95 -20.74
CA SER A 30 22.84 -6.43 -19.54
C SER A 30 22.08 -5.22 -18.96
N VAL A 31 21.71 -4.27 -19.81
CA VAL A 31 20.94 -3.10 -19.41
C VAL A 31 19.55 -3.52 -18.90
N ALA A 32 18.89 -4.43 -19.61
CA ALA A 32 17.59 -4.96 -19.16
C ALA A 32 17.69 -5.68 -17.81
N GLY A 33 18.75 -6.46 -17.58
CA GLY A 33 19.01 -7.15 -16.33
C GLY A 33 19.22 -6.17 -15.17
N VAL A 34 20.04 -5.13 -15.38
CA VAL A 34 20.27 -4.09 -14.35
C VAL A 34 18.98 -3.34 -14.02
N LEU A 35 18.19 -2.98 -15.05
CA LEU A 35 16.90 -2.32 -14.84
C LEU A 35 15.91 -3.22 -14.11
N ALA A 36 15.85 -4.50 -14.44
CA ALA A 36 14.99 -5.45 -13.76
C ALA A 36 15.36 -5.60 -12.26
N ILE A 37 16.65 -5.73 -11.95
CA ILE A 37 17.14 -5.77 -10.56
C ILE A 37 16.84 -4.47 -9.84
N PHE A 38 17.04 -3.33 -10.48
CA PHE A 38 16.74 -2.02 -9.91
C PHE A 38 15.23 -1.87 -9.60
N LEU A 39 14.36 -2.28 -10.53
CA LEU A 39 12.91 -2.23 -10.33
C LEU A 39 12.45 -3.20 -9.22
N LEU A 40 13.03 -4.40 -9.17
CA LEU A 40 12.76 -5.33 -8.06
C LEU A 40 13.22 -4.76 -6.73
N TYR A 41 14.41 -4.18 -6.67
CA TYR A 41 14.93 -3.55 -5.47
C TYR A 41 14.05 -2.38 -5.02
N THR A 42 13.67 -1.48 -5.91
CA THR A 42 12.79 -0.34 -5.58
C THR A 42 11.37 -0.79 -5.21
N SER A 43 10.87 -1.87 -5.81
CA SER A 43 9.56 -2.45 -5.46
C SER A 43 9.55 -3.06 -4.06
N LEU A 44 10.65 -3.70 -3.67
CA LEU A 44 10.78 -4.31 -2.34
C LEU A 44 11.20 -3.29 -1.27
N ALA A 45 12.08 -2.34 -1.62
CA ALA A 45 12.57 -1.31 -0.71
C ALA A 45 11.62 -0.11 -0.60
N GLY A 46 10.83 0.17 -1.66
CA GLY A 46 9.80 1.20 -1.69
C GLY A 46 8.44 0.71 -1.19
N GLY A 47 8.38 -0.44 -0.53
CA GLY A 47 7.19 -0.93 0.13
C GLY A 47 6.66 0.15 1.06
N GLY A 48 5.43 0.63 0.80
CA GLY A 48 4.73 1.53 1.70
C GLY A 48 4.75 0.96 3.12
N THR A 49 4.67 1.84 4.11
CA THR A 49 4.66 1.47 5.53
C THR A 49 3.71 0.28 5.72
N PRO A 50 4.20 -0.88 6.19
CA PRO A 50 3.36 -2.07 6.29
C PRO A 50 2.16 -1.79 7.18
N SER A 51 0.97 -2.11 6.70
CA SER A 51 -0.26 -2.00 7.49
C SER A 51 -0.36 -3.21 8.40
N VAL A 52 -0.43 -2.97 9.69
CA VAL A 52 -0.50 -3.99 10.72
C VAL A 52 -1.71 -3.77 11.61
N SER A 53 -2.24 -4.86 12.15
CA SER A 53 -3.25 -4.83 13.20
C SER A 53 -2.60 -4.72 14.59
N PRO A 54 -3.34 -4.29 15.63
CA PRO A 54 -2.86 -4.31 17.01
C PRO A 54 -2.23 -5.63 17.46
N GLY A 55 -2.78 -6.77 17.03
CA GLY A 55 -2.26 -8.09 17.36
C GLY A 55 -0.92 -8.43 16.70
N GLU A 56 -0.64 -7.87 15.55
CA GLU A 56 0.61 -8.10 14.80
C GLU A 56 1.72 -7.11 15.17
N LEU A 57 1.37 -6.04 15.87
CA LEU A 57 2.27 -4.93 16.16
C LEU A 57 3.52 -5.40 16.95
N ALA A 58 3.35 -6.36 17.86
CA ALA A 58 4.44 -6.90 18.69
C ALA A 58 5.56 -7.58 17.87
N THR A 59 5.26 -8.05 16.66
CA THR A 59 6.22 -8.76 15.79
C THR A 59 6.93 -7.83 14.80
N LYS A 60 6.53 -6.57 14.74
CA LYS A 60 7.07 -5.59 13.80
C LYS A 60 7.92 -4.56 14.52
N THR A 61 9.07 -4.26 13.94
CA THR A 61 9.98 -3.20 14.41
C THR A 61 10.06 -2.09 13.38
N GLY A 62 10.16 -0.85 13.85
CA GLY A 62 10.23 0.33 13.00
C GLY A 62 8.90 1.05 12.82
N GLU A 63 8.84 1.88 11.80
CA GLU A 63 7.64 2.64 11.48
C GLU A 63 6.64 1.74 10.73
N VAL A 64 5.42 1.68 11.25
CA VAL A 64 4.33 0.87 10.69
C VAL A 64 3.04 1.67 10.64
N SER A 65 2.12 1.28 9.77
CA SER A 65 0.76 1.82 9.73
C SER A 65 -0.17 0.92 10.54
N LEU A 66 -0.55 1.38 11.73
CA LEU A 66 -1.49 0.68 12.60
C LEU A 66 -2.92 0.93 12.14
N ALA A 67 -3.61 -0.12 11.73
CA ALA A 67 -5.02 -0.09 11.37
C ALA A 67 -5.86 -0.74 12.46
N GLY A 68 -6.92 -0.08 12.88
CA GLY A 68 -7.82 -0.65 13.89
C GLY A 68 -9.01 0.24 14.18
N ARG A 69 -9.85 -0.20 15.10
CA ARG A 69 -11.07 0.51 15.54
C ARG A 69 -10.83 1.28 16.81
N VAL A 70 -11.23 2.53 16.84
CA VAL A 70 -11.15 3.36 18.06
C VAL A 70 -12.16 2.87 19.08
N VAL A 71 -11.68 2.55 20.28
CA VAL A 71 -12.51 2.15 21.42
C VAL A 71 -12.30 3.08 22.61
N GLY A 72 -13.36 3.37 23.32
CA GLY A 72 -13.34 4.32 24.44
C GLY A 72 -13.25 5.79 23.98
N ALA A 73 -13.33 6.68 24.94
CA ALA A 73 -13.25 8.11 24.69
C ALA A 73 -11.78 8.56 24.56
N PRO A 74 -11.43 9.35 23.53
CA PRO A 74 -10.11 9.99 23.44
C PRO A 74 -9.90 10.96 24.60
N THR A 75 -8.66 11.07 25.07
CA THR A 75 -8.27 11.98 26.16
C THR A 75 -7.07 12.83 25.76
N GLY A 76 -7.01 14.06 26.23
CA GLY A 76 -5.94 15.00 25.92
C GLY A 76 -6.21 15.83 24.67
N ASP A 77 -5.23 16.65 24.30
CA ASP A 77 -5.31 17.59 23.19
C ASP A 77 -4.26 17.25 22.13
N ALA A 78 -4.72 16.97 20.92
CA ALA A 78 -3.86 16.61 19.78
C ALA A 78 -2.93 17.74 19.35
N HIS A 79 -3.30 19.00 19.61
CA HIS A 79 -2.48 20.17 19.32
C HIS A 79 -1.53 20.56 20.46
N GLY A 80 -1.73 19.97 21.65
CA GLY A 80 -0.92 20.22 22.84
C GLY A 80 0.03 19.06 23.16
N ALA A 81 -0.17 18.50 24.36
CA ALA A 81 0.67 17.40 24.86
C ALA A 81 0.49 16.08 24.08
N GLY A 82 -0.57 15.96 23.31
CA GLY A 82 -0.97 14.80 22.54
C GLY A 82 -2.29 14.21 23.01
N MET A 83 -3.05 13.70 22.06
CA MET A 83 -4.29 12.97 22.29
C MET A 83 -4.00 11.49 22.46
N ARG A 84 -4.57 10.87 23.46
CA ARG A 84 -4.49 9.44 23.70
C ARG A 84 -5.82 8.78 23.41
N PHE A 85 -5.78 7.69 22.68
CA PHE A 85 -6.94 6.83 22.43
C PHE A 85 -6.49 5.39 22.30
N VAL A 86 -7.42 4.47 22.39
CA VAL A 86 -7.17 3.04 22.29
C VAL A 86 -7.67 2.55 20.94
N VAL A 87 -6.88 1.73 20.28
CA VAL A 87 -7.22 1.06 19.02
C VAL A 87 -7.29 -0.44 19.29
N GLU A 88 -8.33 -1.07 18.79
CA GLU A 88 -8.61 -2.49 18.90
C GLU A 88 -8.58 -3.16 17.51
N ASP A 89 -8.22 -4.43 17.43
CA ASP A 89 -8.32 -5.20 16.20
C ASP A 89 -9.73 -5.17 15.63
N ILE A 90 -9.82 -4.93 14.30
CA ILE A 90 -11.10 -4.93 13.58
C ILE A 90 -11.57 -6.37 13.38
N GLU A 91 -10.63 -7.28 13.11
CA GLU A 91 -10.85 -8.68 12.82
C GLU A 91 -10.16 -9.57 13.86
N GLY A 92 -10.72 -10.75 14.10
CA GLY A 92 -10.13 -11.74 14.99
C GLY A 92 -10.85 -11.94 16.31
N ALA A 93 -10.69 -13.14 16.88
CA ALA A 93 -11.31 -13.54 18.15
C ALA A 93 -10.61 -12.87 19.36
N ASN A 94 -9.31 -12.61 19.24
CA ASN A 94 -8.50 -11.94 20.26
C ASN A 94 -8.35 -10.47 19.91
N LYS A 95 -9.25 -9.65 20.43
CA LYS A 95 -9.24 -8.21 20.24
C LYS A 95 -8.11 -7.55 21.04
N GLN A 96 -6.92 -7.56 20.46
CA GLN A 96 -5.78 -6.86 21.05
C GLN A 96 -6.02 -5.36 21.00
N ARG A 97 -5.57 -4.68 22.07
CA ARG A 97 -5.74 -3.23 22.25
C ARG A 97 -4.37 -2.58 22.39
N VAL A 98 -4.22 -1.46 21.72
CA VAL A 98 -3.00 -0.64 21.78
C VAL A 98 -3.37 0.79 22.10
N THR A 99 -2.66 1.37 23.06
CA THR A 99 -2.80 2.80 23.36
C THR A 99 -1.96 3.60 22.37
N VAL A 100 -2.60 4.54 21.71
CA VAL A 100 -2.00 5.43 20.71
C VAL A 100 -1.85 6.82 21.27
N LEU A 101 -0.67 7.40 21.10
CA LEU A 101 -0.41 8.82 21.35
C LEU A 101 -0.30 9.55 20.02
N TYR A 102 -1.25 10.41 19.73
CA TYR A 102 -1.36 11.14 18.48
C TYR A 102 -1.13 12.64 18.68
N LYS A 103 -0.40 13.25 17.75
CA LYS A 103 -0.24 14.71 17.65
C LYS A 103 -0.57 15.17 16.24
N GLY A 104 -1.22 16.31 16.12
CA GLY A 104 -1.53 16.94 14.84
C GLY A 104 -3.02 17.12 14.60
N SER A 105 -3.37 17.40 13.35
CA SER A 105 -4.76 17.62 12.95
C SER A 105 -5.60 16.35 13.09
N VAL A 106 -6.71 16.45 13.77
CA VAL A 106 -7.67 15.34 13.93
C VAL A 106 -8.73 15.48 12.85
N PRO A 107 -8.94 14.44 12.03
CA PRO A 107 -10.00 14.45 11.02
C PRO A 107 -11.39 14.58 11.65
N ASP A 108 -12.29 15.32 11.01
CA ASP A 108 -13.67 15.55 11.51
C ASP A 108 -14.46 14.25 11.71
N LEU A 109 -14.11 13.21 10.97
CA LEU A 109 -14.74 11.88 11.07
C LEU A 109 -14.19 11.01 12.18
N PHE A 110 -13.18 11.49 12.93
CA PHE A 110 -12.62 10.75 14.05
C PHE A 110 -13.61 10.66 15.20
N ARG A 111 -14.06 9.45 15.51
CA ARG A 111 -14.98 9.14 16.61
C ARG A 111 -14.75 7.73 17.13
N THR A 112 -15.13 7.48 18.35
CA THR A 112 -15.22 6.13 18.92
C THR A 112 -16.08 5.23 18.02
N GLY A 113 -15.62 4.00 17.78
CA GLY A 113 -16.24 3.03 16.87
C GLY A 113 -15.90 3.19 15.40
N ARG A 114 -15.04 4.15 15.04
CA ARG A 114 -14.54 4.32 13.67
C ARG A 114 -13.22 3.60 13.47
N ASP A 115 -13.02 3.14 12.24
CA ASP A 115 -11.76 2.54 11.82
C ASP A 115 -10.80 3.64 11.40
N VAL A 116 -9.59 3.57 11.94
CA VAL A 116 -8.52 4.54 11.70
C VAL A 116 -7.25 3.83 11.28
N VAL A 117 -6.43 4.54 10.52
CA VAL A 117 -5.06 4.15 10.21
C VAL A 117 -4.15 5.26 10.67
N VAL A 118 -3.16 4.93 11.47
CA VAL A 118 -2.16 5.87 11.98
C VAL A 118 -0.77 5.29 11.74
N THR A 119 0.14 6.11 11.26
CA THR A 119 1.54 5.70 11.05
C THR A 119 2.38 6.12 12.24
N GLY A 120 3.26 5.24 12.69
CA GLY A 120 4.11 5.52 13.83
C GLY A 120 4.96 4.33 14.25
N THR A 121 5.49 4.40 15.46
CA THR A 121 6.39 3.39 16.02
C THR A 121 5.92 2.95 17.40
N GLN A 122 5.97 1.65 17.66
CA GLN A 122 5.72 1.13 19.00
C GLN A 122 6.93 1.36 19.91
N ARG A 123 6.66 1.90 21.10
CA ARG A 123 7.65 2.04 22.16
C ARG A 123 7.72 0.76 23.00
N PRO A 124 8.86 0.51 23.71
CA PRO A 124 9.00 -0.66 24.58
C PRO A 124 7.97 -0.75 25.70
N ASN A 125 7.37 0.38 26.09
CA ASN A 125 6.30 0.45 27.10
C ASN A 125 4.91 0.10 26.56
N GLY A 126 4.80 -0.39 25.31
CA GLY A 126 3.54 -0.73 24.66
C GLY A 126 2.76 0.46 24.09
N LEU A 127 3.25 1.69 24.26
CA LEU A 127 2.63 2.88 23.68
C LEU A 127 3.00 3.02 22.20
N PHE A 128 2.01 3.22 21.35
CA PHE A 128 2.22 3.52 19.94
C PHE A 128 2.27 5.04 19.74
N VAL A 129 3.44 5.55 19.35
CA VAL A 129 3.65 6.98 19.10
C VAL A 129 3.56 7.25 17.62
N THR A 130 2.61 8.07 17.21
CA THR A 130 2.36 8.36 15.81
C THR A 130 3.24 9.45 15.26
N THR A 131 3.50 9.38 13.96
CA THR A 131 3.99 10.50 13.17
C THR A 131 2.92 11.58 13.12
N PRO A 132 3.24 12.86 13.42
CA PRO A 132 2.25 13.93 13.42
C PRO A 132 1.49 14.05 12.10
N GLY A 133 0.17 14.18 12.17
CA GLY A 133 -0.68 14.35 11.00
C GLY A 133 -0.90 13.07 10.16
N SER A 134 -0.47 11.91 10.63
CA SER A 134 -0.57 10.66 9.87
C SER A 134 -1.92 9.94 9.99
N MET A 135 -2.89 10.51 10.70
CA MET A 135 -4.18 9.88 10.93
C MET A 135 -5.08 9.94 9.70
N ILE A 136 -5.58 8.78 9.28
CA ILE A 136 -6.59 8.63 8.24
C ILE A 136 -7.77 7.88 8.83
N THR A 137 -8.97 8.43 8.71
CA THR A 137 -10.21 7.76 9.05
C THR A 137 -10.79 7.08 7.83
N LYS A 138 -11.10 5.79 7.94
CA LYS A 138 -11.79 5.06 6.87
C LYS A 138 -13.29 5.36 6.95
N CYS A 139 -13.86 5.86 5.86
CA CYS A 139 -15.30 5.88 5.70
C CYS A 139 -15.79 4.43 5.56
N PRO A 140 -16.83 4.00 6.27
CA PRO A 140 -17.42 2.70 6.00
C PRO A 140 -17.91 2.70 4.55
N SER A 141 -17.27 1.90 3.71
CA SER A 141 -17.75 1.69 2.35
C SER A 141 -19.13 1.07 2.45
N LYS A 142 -20.14 1.71 1.89
CA LYS A 142 -21.52 1.21 1.79
C LYS A 142 -21.65 -0.03 0.87
N TYR A 143 -20.55 -0.60 0.45
CA TYR A 143 -20.49 -1.83 -0.34
C TYR A 143 -20.18 -3.05 0.55
N GLN A 144 -20.88 -3.18 1.66
CA GLN A 144 -21.17 -4.53 2.11
C GLN A 144 -22.30 -5.02 1.21
N ALA A 145 -21.96 -5.83 0.23
CA ALA A 145 -22.94 -6.62 -0.47
C ALA A 145 -23.83 -7.25 0.59
N ALA A 146 -25.12 -6.97 0.53
CA ALA A 146 -26.11 -7.69 1.32
C ALA A 146 -25.97 -9.14 0.90
N GLU A 147 -25.24 -9.94 1.70
CA GLU A 147 -25.35 -11.38 1.60
C GLU A 147 -26.76 -11.71 1.99
N SER A 148 -27.52 -11.95 0.92
CA SER A 148 -28.87 -12.44 0.95
C SER A 148 -28.94 -13.67 1.84
N SER A 149 -29.54 -13.51 2.99
CA SER A 149 -30.14 -14.65 3.70
C SER A 149 -31.22 -15.28 2.81
N ASN A 150 -30.94 -16.46 2.37
CA ASN A 150 -31.97 -17.37 1.88
C ASN A 150 -32.02 -18.58 2.82
#